data_7b080e1060cd4c71732cb8f87c67ee97
#
_entry.id   7b080e1060cd4c71732cb8f87c67ee97
#
_cell.length_a   1.000
_cell.length_b   1.000
_cell.length_c   1.000
_cell.angle_alpha   90.00
_cell.angle_beta   90.00
_cell.angle_gamma   90.00
#
_symmetry.space_group_name_H-M   'P 1'
#
loop_
_entity.id
_entity.type
_entity.pdbx_description
1 polymer ?
#
loop_
_entity_poly.entity_id
_entity_poly.type
_entity_poly.pdbx_seq_one_letter_code
_entity_poly.pdbx_strand_id
1 'polypeptide(L)'
;MRCVKQVLILAVLLLMPCLVQAGYLTPDLQAKLDQTSPNDKLKVIVRMAEEADISVFPQGQWEAMVQYLKDFAAISQTDLLATLPRYGNKVSQIKPFWIYNGIAMEATKDVVLNLLRRPDVGCIEEKGIIKIEPLPGKKEPRVNGLEWNIARIQADRVWRELGYTGRGIVVGNIDTGVNVNHPTFGGRWRGGSNSWFDPINHQSYPYDDNGHGTHTMGIACGGSTADSIGVAPGATFVATKAFDASGNVEVDACMQWYAGLGSAAPNIISNSWGVIGNSTHYWQITRNLQILGIHQVYANGNSGPDSGTVGYPASYPHHIGVGGTTTSDTLASWSSRGPSPYFGAIESSANYLDPVWASSRRKPDLTAPGLNVRSAWYDTTYRVLSSTSMSAPHVAGVMALMLEKNPNLTDPQIWQILTSTCDTFSWGGPYPNQNYGWGRLNAYRAVLATPPSGVDEEAARSPVSRLPFSVRPNPFTSFFAVPGHETECFSLYDISGRRVGTYRGDRIGEGLQAGVYFVRAAKGDQKPLRVVKVR
;
A
#
# COMPACT_ATOMS: atom_id res chain seq x y z
N MET A 1 -76.62 -2.78 -28.25
CA MET A 1 -75.87 -3.97 -27.86
C MET A 1 -74.41 -3.79 -28.34
N ARG A 2 -73.53 -3.35 -27.49
CA ARG A 2 -72.09 -3.20 -27.79
C ARG A 2 -71.32 -4.19 -26.91
N CYS A 3 -70.63 -5.15 -27.54
CA CYS A 3 -69.81 -6.15 -26.93
C CYS A 3 -68.49 -5.52 -26.43
N VAL A 4 -68.23 -5.57 -25.15
CA VAL A 4 -66.97 -5.15 -24.56
C VAL A 4 -66.04 -6.39 -24.56
N LYS A 5 -64.99 -6.35 -25.37
CA LYS A 5 -63.90 -7.33 -25.33
C LYS A 5 -62.95 -6.97 -24.20
N GLN A 6 -62.89 -7.77 -23.16
CA GLN A 6 -61.85 -7.74 -22.16
C GLN A 6 -60.55 -8.30 -22.75
N VAL A 7 -59.53 -7.49 -22.86
CA VAL A 7 -58.17 -7.91 -23.18
C VAL A 7 -57.46 -8.23 -21.86
N LEU A 8 -57.22 -9.51 -21.64
CA LEU A 8 -56.40 -9.99 -20.53
C LEU A 8 -54.94 -9.77 -20.89
N ILE A 9 -54.29 -8.79 -20.29
CA ILE A 9 -52.83 -8.58 -20.40
C ILE A 9 -52.17 -9.52 -19.38
N LEU A 10 -51.62 -10.63 -19.86
CA LEU A 10 -50.76 -11.52 -19.08
C LEU A 10 -49.42 -10.85 -18.92
N ALA A 11 -49.14 -10.26 -17.75
CA ALA A 11 -47.81 -9.75 -17.39
C ALA A 11 -46.91 -10.96 -17.09
N VAL A 12 -46.13 -11.38 -18.07
CA VAL A 12 -45.02 -12.31 -17.86
C VAL A 12 -43.92 -11.53 -17.14
N LEU A 13 -43.84 -11.67 -15.83
CA LEU A 13 -42.69 -11.29 -15.04
C LEU A 13 -41.53 -12.21 -15.46
N LEU A 14 -40.71 -11.74 -16.38
CA LEU A 14 -39.36 -12.27 -16.62
C LEU A 14 -38.54 -12.01 -15.34
N LEU A 15 -38.49 -13.00 -14.46
CA LEU A 15 -37.45 -13.16 -13.47
C LEU A 15 -36.13 -13.32 -14.27
N MET A 16 -35.46 -12.20 -14.57
CA MET A 16 -34.04 -12.27 -14.91
C MET A 16 -33.35 -12.83 -13.68
N PRO A 17 -32.69 -13.99 -13.77
CA PRO A 17 -31.81 -14.39 -12.69
C PRO A 17 -30.76 -13.29 -12.59
N CYS A 18 -30.67 -12.67 -11.41
CA CYS A 18 -29.50 -11.89 -11.07
C CYS A 18 -28.32 -12.84 -11.32
N LEU A 19 -27.54 -12.59 -12.36
CA LEU A 19 -26.30 -13.30 -12.60
C LEU A 19 -25.42 -12.96 -11.39
N VAL A 20 -25.49 -13.78 -10.35
CA VAL A 20 -24.51 -13.79 -9.29
C VAL A 20 -23.19 -14.07 -10.01
N GLN A 21 -22.34 -13.08 -10.08
CA GLN A 21 -21.05 -13.22 -10.71
C GLN A 21 -20.31 -14.26 -9.89
N ALA A 22 -20.11 -15.46 -10.44
CA ALA A 22 -19.34 -16.50 -9.79
C ALA A 22 -17.94 -15.97 -9.54
N GLY A 23 -17.35 -16.32 -8.41
CA GLY A 23 -15.97 -15.98 -8.10
C GLY A 23 -15.03 -16.47 -9.22
N TYR A 24 -13.82 -15.93 -9.27
CA TYR A 24 -12.81 -16.36 -10.25
C TYR A 24 -11.54 -16.85 -9.55
N LEU A 25 -10.79 -17.71 -10.25
CA LEU A 25 -9.43 -18.10 -9.87
C LEU A 25 -8.44 -17.18 -10.57
N THR A 26 -7.38 -16.80 -9.87
CA THR A 26 -6.26 -16.14 -10.57
C THR A 26 -5.62 -17.12 -11.55
N PRO A 27 -5.08 -16.63 -12.70
CA PRO A 27 -4.47 -17.51 -13.70
C PRO A 27 -3.37 -18.42 -13.14
N ASP A 28 -2.55 -17.89 -12.21
CA ASP A 28 -1.47 -18.65 -11.58
C ASP A 28 -2.01 -19.80 -10.71
N LEU A 29 -3.04 -19.55 -9.92
CA LEU A 29 -3.70 -20.59 -9.13
C LEU A 29 -4.37 -21.63 -10.01
N GLN A 30 -5.02 -21.21 -11.11
CA GLN A 30 -5.65 -22.14 -12.06
C GLN A 30 -4.60 -23.09 -12.64
N ALA A 31 -3.49 -22.56 -13.15
CA ALA A 31 -2.41 -23.37 -13.72
C ALA A 31 -1.81 -24.36 -12.70
N LYS A 32 -1.70 -23.94 -11.45
CA LYS A 32 -1.19 -24.79 -10.36
C LYS A 32 -2.20 -25.87 -9.96
N LEU A 33 -3.49 -25.56 -9.88
CA LEU A 33 -4.54 -26.51 -9.60
C LEU A 33 -4.60 -27.65 -10.63
N ASP A 34 -4.31 -27.35 -11.90
CA ASP A 34 -4.31 -28.35 -12.97
C ASP A 34 -3.17 -29.37 -12.83
N GLN A 35 -2.08 -29.00 -12.13
CA GLN A 35 -0.92 -29.85 -11.88
C GLN A 35 -0.91 -30.49 -10.49
N THR A 36 -1.84 -30.09 -9.59
CA THR A 36 -1.87 -30.53 -8.19
C THR A 36 -2.62 -31.85 -8.05
N SER A 37 -2.07 -32.79 -7.28
CA SER A 37 -2.71 -34.05 -6.93
C SER A 37 -3.96 -33.83 -6.08
N PRO A 38 -5.00 -34.67 -6.16
CA PRO A 38 -6.28 -34.42 -5.48
C PRO A 38 -6.20 -34.24 -3.97
N ASN A 39 -5.22 -34.86 -3.33
CA ASN A 39 -5.05 -34.82 -1.86
C ASN A 39 -4.03 -33.77 -1.39
N ASP A 40 -3.31 -33.15 -2.31
CA ASP A 40 -2.35 -32.11 -1.96
C ASP A 40 -3.06 -30.81 -1.66
N LYS A 41 -2.58 -30.12 -0.63
CA LYS A 41 -3.10 -28.82 -0.24
C LYS A 41 -2.27 -27.69 -0.86
N LEU A 42 -2.97 -26.69 -1.34
CA LEU A 42 -2.40 -25.43 -1.79
C LEU A 42 -2.63 -24.34 -0.74
N LYS A 43 -1.65 -23.46 -0.58
CA LYS A 43 -1.79 -22.24 0.21
C LYS A 43 -2.56 -21.23 -0.63
N VAL A 44 -3.78 -20.93 -0.22
CA VAL A 44 -4.69 -20.04 -0.97
C VAL A 44 -5.22 -18.93 -0.08
N ILE A 45 -5.65 -17.85 -0.72
CA ILE A 45 -6.39 -16.76 -0.11
C ILE A 45 -7.74 -16.68 -0.79
N VAL A 46 -8.78 -16.79 0.00
CA VAL A 46 -10.17 -16.58 -0.43
C VAL A 46 -10.55 -15.15 -0.10
N ARG A 47 -10.77 -14.33 -1.13
CA ARG A 47 -11.32 -12.98 -0.97
C ARG A 47 -12.82 -13.02 -1.01
N MET A 48 -13.44 -12.32 -0.09
CA MET A 48 -14.89 -12.15 -0.11
C MET A 48 -15.31 -11.29 -1.31
N ALA A 49 -16.55 -11.49 -1.77
CA ALA A 49 -17.07 -10.75 -2.93
C ALA A 49 -17.27 -9.25 -2.67
N GLU A 50 -17.51 -8.89 -1.42
CA GLU A 50 -17.70 -7.50 -1.02
C GLU A 50 -16.42 -6.95 -0.38
N GLU A 51 -16.07 -5.72 -0.71
CA GLU A 51 -14.92 -4.99 -0.17
C GLU A 51 -15.38 -3.80 0.66
N ALA A 52 -14.73 -3.61 1.82
CA ALA A 52 -14.96 -2.44 2.66
C ALA A 52 -14.21 -1.24 2.11
N ASP A 53 -14.91 -0.12 1.93
CA ASP A 53 -14.33 1.15 1.48
C ASP A 53 -14.18 2.11 2.66
N ILE A 54 -12.96 2.30 3.16
CA ILE A 54 -12.65 3.25 4.24
C ILE A 54 -12.29 4.65 3.72
N SER A 55 -12.21 4.87 2.42
CA SER A 55 -11.96 6.19 1.85
C SER A 55 -13.10 7.19 2.08
N VAL A 56 -14.26 6.70 2.48
CA VAL A 56 -15.44 7.51 2.84
C VAL A 56 -15.32 8.20 4.20
N PHE A 57 -14.40 7.76 5.05
CA PHE A 57 -14.17 8.37 6.36
C PHE A 57 -13.29 9.63 6.24
N PRO A 58 -13.56 10.67 7.05
CA PRO A 58 -12.63 11.78 7.18
C PRO A 58 -11.24 11.33 7.64
N GLN A 59 -10.20 12.03 7.16
CA GLN A 59 -8.84 11.76 7.62
C GLN A 59 -8.72 11.88 9.14
N GLY A 60 -7.90 11.04 9.75
CA GLY A 60 -7.64 11.04 11.20
C GLY A 60 -8.66 10.24 12.03
N GLN A 61 -9.67 9.64 11.41
CA GLN A 61 -10.63 8.76 12.12
C GLN A 61 -10.15 7.29 12.13
N TRP A 62 -8.91 7.06 12.49
CA TRP A 62 -8.27 5.75 12.44
C TRP A 62 -9.07 4.66 13.14
N GLU A 63 -9.44 4.88 14.41
CA GLU A 63 -10.16 3.89 15.22
C GLU A 63 -11.49 3.49 14.57
N ALA A 64 -12.22 4.47 14.04
CA ALA A 64 -13.50 4.23 13.36
C ALA A 64 -13.30 3.44 12.06
N MET A 65 -12.27 3.77 11.27
CA MET A 65 -11.93 3.04 10.04
C MET A 65 -11.55 1.58 10.33
N VAL A 66 -10.69 1.35 11.32
CA VAL A 66 -10.25 0.00 11.70
C VAL A 66 -11.41 -0.80 12.28
N GLN A 67 -12.26 -0.20 13.11
CA GLN A 67 -13.43 -0.88 13.65
C GLN A 67 -14.41 -1.27 12.54
N TYR A 68 -14.65 -0.35 11.59
CA TYR A 68 -15.48 -0.64 10.42
C TYR A 68 -14.97 -1.81 9.58
N LEU A 69 -13.64 -1.87 9.31
CA LEU A 69 -13.03 -3.00 8.61
C LEU A 69 -13.22 -4.32 9.36
N LYS A 70 -13.06 -4.32 10.68
CA LYS A 70 -13.25 -5.50 11.53
C LYS A 70 -14.69 -5.98 11.54
N ASP A 71 -15.65 -5.08 11.72
CA ASP A 71 -17.07 -5.40 11.76
C ASP A 71 -17.56 -5.91 10.41
N PHE A 72 -17.13 -5.26 9.32
CA PHE A 72 -17.42 -5.67 7.97
C PHE A 72 -16.93 -7.10 7.67
N ALA A 73 -15.66 -7.37 7.99
CA ALA A 73 -15.07 -8.69 7.80
C ALA A 73 -15.74 -9.76 8.68
N ALA A 74 -16.04 -9.43 9.94
CA ALA A 74 -16.73 -10.35 10.85
C ALA A 74 -18.10 -10.77 10.32
N ILE A 75 -18.85 -9.85 9.73
CA ILE A 75 -20.16 -10.13 9.14
C ILE A 75 -20.00 -10.95 7.86
N SER A 76 -19.19 -10.49 6.91
CA SER A 76 -19.10 -11.10 5.58
C SER A 76 -18.41 -12.47 5.58
N GLN A 77 -17.49 -12.74 6.52
CA GLN A 77 -16.78 -14.02 6.61
C GLN A 77 -17.51 -15.09 7.43
N THR A 78 -18.54 -14.73 8.18
CA THR A 78 -19.20 -15.62 9.16
C THR A 78 -19.66 -16.94 8.53
N ASP A 79 -20.41 -16.89 7.42
CA ASP A 79 -20.99 -18.08 6.79
C ASP A 79 -19.92 -18.98 6.17
N LEU A 80 -18.88 -18.36 5.57
CA LEU A 80 -17.76 -19.12 5.04
C LEU A 80 -17.00 -19.83 6.15
N LEU A 81 -16.61 -19.11 7.22
CA LEU A 81 -15.91 -19.69 8.36
C LEU A 81 -16.69 -20.82 9.03
N ALA A 82 -18.02 -20.70 9.16
CA ALA A 82 -18.89 -21.74 9.69
C ALA A 82 -18.98 -22.98 8.78
N THR A 83 -18.67 -22.83 7.49
CA THR A 83 -18.69 -23.93 6.52
C THR A 83 -17.38 -24.73 6.52
N LEU A 84 -16.23 -24.10 6.76
CA LEU A 84 -14.91 -24.72 6.63
C LEU A 84 -14.69 -25.99 7.45
N PRO A 85 -15.20 -26.13 8.71
CA PRO A 85 -15.05 -27.37 9.49
C PRO A 85 -15.63 -28.62 8.83
N ARG A 86 -16.62 -28.46 7.91
CA ARG A 86 -17.24 -29.58 7.19
C ARG A 86 -16.28 -30.29 6.23
N TYR A 87 -15.21 -29.62 5.83
CA TYR A 87 -14.19 -30.19 4.95
C TYR A 87 -13.14 -31.06 5.69
N GLY A 88 -13.17 -31.06 7.04
CA GLY A 88 -12.28 -31.88 7.86
C GLY A 88 -10.79 -31.62 7.55
N ASN A 89 -10.04 -32.68 7.34
CA ASN A 89 -8.60 -32.61 7.07
C ASN A 89 -8.23 -32.01 5.71
N LYS A 90 -9.19 -31.75 4.82
CA LYS A 90 -8.94 -31.12 3.52
C LYS A 90 -8.64 -29.62 3.62
N VAL A 91 -8.89 -29.02 4.78
CA VAL A 91 -8.58 -27.62 5.07
C VAL A 91 -7.74 -27.53 6.33
N SER A 92 -6.76 -26.64 6.34
CA SER A 92 -5.92 -26.35 7.51
C SER A 92 -5.40 -24.91 7.48
N GLN A 93 -4.79 -24.47 8.58
CA GLN A 93 -4.16 -23.15 8.72
C GLN A 93 -5.09 -21.97 8.37
N ILE A 94 -6.34 -22.03 8.81
CA ILE A 94 -7.34 -21.00 8.53
C ILE A 94 -6.98 -19.72 9.32
N LYS A 95 -6.73 -18.62 8.59
CA LYS A 95 -6.40 -17.30 9.13
C LYS A 95 -7.30 -16.24 8.49
N PRO A 96 -8.31 -15.71 9.19
CA PRO A 96 -9.12 -14.60 8.69
C PRO A 96 -8.36 -13.28 8.78
N PHE A 97 -8.51 -12.47 7.74
CA PHE A 97 -7.94 -11.12 7.64
C PHE A 97 -9.05 -10.10 7.44
N TRP A 98 -9.11 -9.12 8.34
CA TRP A 98 -10.11 -8.05 8.26
C TRP A 98 -9.66 -6.91 7.35
N ILE A 99 -8.34 -6.69 7.21
CA ILE A 99 -7.80 -5.53 6.50
C ILE A 99 -8.11 -5.52 5.00
N TYR A 100 -8.34 -6.69 4.40
CA TYR A 100 -8.72 -6.83 2.99
C TYR A 100 -9.91 -7.79 2.78
N ASN A 101 -10.62 -8.12 3.86
CA ASN A 101 -11.78 -9.00 3.86
C ASN A 101 -11.53 -10.34 3.15
N GLY A 102 -10.58 -11.12 3.66
CA GLY A 102 -10.21 -12.42 3.08
C GLY A 102 -9.79 -13.43 4.13
N ILE A 103 -9.67 -14.69 3.70
CA ILE A 103 -9.28 -15.81 4.55
C ILE A 103 -8.15 -16.59 3.89
N ALA A 104 -6.97 -16.60 4.52
CA ALA A 104 -5.88 -17.47 4.09
C ALA A 104 -6.06 -18.88 4.67
N MET A 105 -5.76 -19.91 3.88
CA MET A 105 -5.85 -21.31 4.31
C MET A 105 -5.00 -22.22 3.44
N GLU A 106 -4.81 -23.42 3.91
CA GLU A 106 -4.39 -24.54 3.07
C GLU A 106 -5.61 -25.37 2.71
N ALA A 107 -5.84 -25.64 1.42
CA ALA A 107 -7.02 -26.36 0.94
C ALA A 107 -6.69 -27.29 -0.24
N THR A 108 -7.37 -28.43 -0.31
CA THR A 108 -7.31 -29.33 -1.47
C THR A 108 -8.06 -28.76 -2.67
N LYS A 109 -7.73 -29.22 -3.87
CA LYS A 109 -8.33 -28.77 -5.14
C LYS A 109 -9.86 -28.78 -5.13
N ASP A 110 -10.48 -29.86 -4.63
CA ASP A 110 -11.93 -30.00 -4.58
C ASP A 110 -12.58 -28.96 -3.64
N VAL A 111 -11.92 -28.63 -2.53
CA VAL A 111 -12.39 -27.56 -1.63
C VAL A 111 -12.30 -26.20 -2.32
N VAL A 112 -11.18 -25.87 -2.95
CA VAL A 112 -11.02 -24.60 -3.68
C VAL A 112 -12.12 -24.43 -4.73
N LEU A 113 -12.41 -25.48 -5.52
CA LEU A 113 -13.46 -25.46 -6.54
C LEU A 113 -14.88 -25.37 -5.95
N ASN A 114 -15.11 -25.92 -4.76
CA ASN A 114 -16.38 -25.78 -4.05
C ASN A 114 -16.57 -24.36 -3.50
N LEU A 115 -15.52 -23.78 -2.92
CA LEU A 115 -15.56 -22.41 -2.40
C LEU A 115 -15.79 -21.39 -3.51
N LEU A 116 -15.24 -21.62 -4.71
CA LEU A 116 -15.43 -20.75 -5.87
C LEU A 116 -16.89 -20.60 -6.31
N ARG A 117 -17.73 -21.59 -6.03
CA ARG A 117 -19.16 -21.58 -6.39
C ARG A 117 -20.03 -20.77 -5.42
N ARG A 118 -19.47 -20.31 -4.33
CA ARG A 118 -20.20 -19.53 -3.33
C ARG A 118 -20.40 -18.10 -3.82
N PRO A 119 -21.60 -17.52 -3.63
CA PRO A 119 -21.88 -16.14 -4.05
C PRO A 119 -21.16 -15.07 -3.20
N ASP A 120 -20.72 -15.44 -1.99
CA ASP A 120 -19.98 -14.58 -1.09
C ASP A 120 -18.45 -14.61 -1.31
N VAL A 121 -17.97 -15.43 -2.27
CA VAL A 121 -16.56 -15.49 -2.69
C VAL A 121 -16.35 -14.73 -4.00
N GLY A 122 -15.49 -13.73 -3.98
CA GLY A 122 -15.16 -12.92 -5.15
C GLY A 122 -14.00 -13.46 -5.96
N CYS A 123 -12.94 -13.92 -5.28
CA CYS A 123 -11.74 -14.43 -5.94
C CYS A 123 -11.01 -15.41 -5.02
N ILE A 124 -10.35 -16.41 -5.61
CA ILE A 124 -9.39 -17.25 -4.90
C ILE A 124 -8.04 -17.13 -5.62
N GLU A 125 -7.01 -16.82 -4.86
CA GLU A 125 -5.66 -16.63 -5.36
C GLU A 125 -4.65 -17.51 -4.61
N GLU A 126 -3.52 -17.79 -5.23
CA GLU A 126 -2.41 -18.46 -4.53
C GLU A 126 -1.78 -17.47 -3.54
N LYS A 127 -1.50 -17.94 -2.31
CA LYS A 127 -0.65 -17.17 -1.39
C LYS A 127 0.78 -17.14 -1.95
N GLY A 128 1.21 -15.97 -2.43
CA GLY A 128 2.49 -15.80 -3.10
C GLY A 128 3.68 -16.25 -2.24
N ILE A 129 4.67 -16.83 -2.88
CA ILE A 129 5.93 -17.21 -2.23
C ILE A 129 6.88 -16.01 -2.33
N ILE A 130 7.15 -15.38 -1.19
CA ILE A 130 8.19 -14.35 -1.10
C ILE A 130 9.44 -15.03 -0.56
N LYS A 131 10.53 -14.91 -1.29
CA LYS A 131 11.83 -15.38 -0.80
C LYS A 131 12.72 -14.18 -0.53
N ILE A 132 13.19 -14.08 0.70
CA ILE A 132 14.34 -13.24 1.02
C ILE A 132 15.55 -14.15 0.99
N GLU A 133 16.28 -14.09 -0.10
CA GLU A 133 17.52 -14.85 -0.20
C GLU A 133 18.60 -14.19 0.67
N PRO A 134 19.33 -14.97 1.47
CA PRO A 134 20.49 -14.44 2.17
C PRO A 134 21.51 -13.98 1.13
N LEU A 135 21.68 -12.69 1.01
CA LEU A 135 22.67 -12.11 0.13
C LEU A 135 24.07 -12.39 0.71
N PRO A 136 25.00 -12.97 -0.07
CA PRO A 136 26.36 -13.19 0.41
C PRO A 136 27.03 -11.84 0.64
N GLY A 137 27.05 -11.40 1.89
CA GLY A 137 27.64 -10.13 2.30
C GLY A 137 29.05 -10.31 2.87
N LYS A 138 29.95 -9.41 2.52
CA LYS A 138 31.27 -9.36 3.13
C LYS A 138 31.16 -8.75 4.53
N LYS A 139 31.76 -9.41 5.54
CA LYS A 139 31.86 -8.89 6.90
C LYS A 139 32.82 -7.69 6.91
N GLU A 140 32.37 -6.59 7.49
CA GLU A 140 33.18 -5.38 7.61
C GLU A 140 33.22 -4.93 9.09
N PRO A 141 34.33 -4.32 9.52
CA PRO A 141 34.42 -3.76 10.85
C PRO A 141 33.51 -2.51 10.99
N ARG A 142 33.30 -2.07 12.22
CA ARG A 142 32.77 -0.72 12.46
C ARG A 142 33.79 0.29 11.96
N VAL A 143 33.31 1.22 11.13
CA VAL A 143 34.10 2.36 10.64
C VAL A 143 33.37 3.61 11.08
N ASN A 144 34.05 4.49 11.84
CA ASN A 144 33.51 5.81 12.14
C ASN A 144 33.71 6.70 10.92
N GLY A 145 32.65 7.34 10.45
CA GLY A 145 32.73 8.25 9.32
C GLY A 145 31.46 8.30 8.48
N LEU A 146 31.57 9.01 7.38
CA LEU A 146 30.48 9.20 6.43
C LEU A 146 30.49 8.07 5.42
N GLU A 147 29.45 7.24 5.43
CA GLU A 147 29.26 6.20 4.40
C GLU A 147 29.01 6.81 3.02
N TRP A 148 29.55 6.17 1.99
CA TRP A 148 29.47 6.68 0.62
C TRP A 148 28.03 6.90 0.14
N ASN A 149 27.11 6.01 0.51
CA ASN A 149 25.71 6.07 0.13
C ASN A 149 24.97 7.25 0.79
N ILE A 150 25.32 7.57 2.03
CA ILE A 150 24.78 8.73 2.76
C ILE A 150 25.28 10.05 2.12
N ALA A 151 26.59 10.14 1.84
CA ALA A 151 27.17 11.27 1.12
C ALA A 151 26.57 11.42 -0.29
N ARG A 152 26.37 10.30 -0.97
CA ARG A 152 25.86 10.27 -2.34
C ARG A 152 24.47 10.89 -2.47
N ILE A 153 23.57 10.60 -1.53
CA ILE A 153 22.22 11.17 -1.50
C ILE A 153 22.17 12.52 -0.74
N GLN A 154 23.29 12.99 -0.21
CA GLN A 154 23.43 14.25 0.56
C GLN A 154 22.58 14.27 1.86
N ALA A 155 22.37 13.12 2.51
CA ALA A 155 21.65 13.08 3.78
C ALA A 155 22.43 13.74 4.92
N ASP A 156 23.76 13.64 4.92
CA ASP A 156 24.65 14.33 5.85
C ASP A 156 24.50 15.87 5.81
N ARG A 157 24.21 16.43 4.62
CA ARG A 157 23.94 17.86 4.48
C ARG A 157 22.62 18.25 5.14
N VAL A 158 21.59 17.37 5.08
CA VAL A 158 20.32 17.63 5.79
C VAL A 158 20.56 17.78 7.28
N TRP A 159 21.37 16.90 7.88
CA TRP A 159 21.66 16.97 9.31
C TRP A 159 22.45 18.22 9.69
N ARG A 160 23.48 18.55 8.92
CA ARG A 160 24.42 19.65 9.22
C ARG A 160 23.86 21.02 8.87
N GLU A 161 23.14 21.14 7.74
CA GLU A 161 22.74 22.44 7.19
C GLU A 161 21.26 22.76 7.51
N LEU A 162 20.39 21.74 7.60
CA LEU A 162 18.95 21.93 7.83
C LEU A 162 18.49 21.48 9.22
N GLY A 163 19.32 20.71 9.96
CA GLY A 163 19.06 20.29 11.33
C GLY A 163 18.08 19.12 11.51
N TYR A 164 17.57 18.52 10.42
CA TYR A 164 16.63 17.39 10.47
C TYR A 164 17.39 16.07 10.50
N THR A 165 17.00 15.16 11.39
CA THR A 165 17.58 13.81 11.57
C THR A 165 16.55 12.70 11.64
N GLY A 166 15.25 13.00 11.49
CA GLY A 166 14.12 12.08 11.61
C GLY A 166 13.49 12.04 13.01
N ARG A 167 13.79 13.01 13.89
CA ARG A 167 13.25 13.07 15.25
C ARG A 167 11.72 13.15 15.25
N GLY A 168 11.12 12.38 16.17
CA GLY A 168 9.66 12.30 16.31
C GLY A 168 8.98 11.40 15.28
N ILE A 169 9.74 10.86 14.32
CA ILE A 169 9.20 9.95 13.29
C ILE A 169 9.53 8.50 13.65
N VAL A 170 8.56 7.63 13.41
CA VAL A 170 8.66 6.19 13.63
C VAL A 170 8.72 5.47 12.29
N VAL A 171 9.79 4.73 12.04
CA VAL A 171 9.95 3.88 10.86
C VAL A 171 9.67 2.42 11.24
N GLY A 172 8.79 1.76 10.51
CA GLY A 172 8.56 0.32 10.59
C GLY A 172 9.25 -0.42 9.43
N ASN A 173 9.52 -1.71 9.62
CA ASN A 173 9.78 -2.60 8.50
C ASN A 173 8.94 -3.87 8.58
N ILE A 174 8.66 -4.45 7.41
CA ILE A 174 8.12 -5.80 7.25
C ILE A 174 9.27 -6.62 6.67
N ASP A 175 9.96 -7.40 7.50
CA ASP A 175 11.23 -8.02 7.11
C ASP A 175 11.51 -9.30 7.94
N THR A 176 12.76 -9.71 8.06
CA THR A 176 13.20 -10.89 8.85
C THR A 176 13.28 -10.65 10.36
N GLY A 177 12.81 -9.49 10.83
CA GLY A 177 13.01 -9.01 12.19
C GLY A 177 14.19 -8.05 12.30
N VAL A 178 14.53 -7.62 13.52
CA VAL A 178 15.65 -6.69 13.80
C VAL A 178 16.34 -7.07 15.09
N ASN A 179 17.67 -7.15 15.10
CA ASN A 179 18.44 -7.19 16.33
C ASN A 179 18.52 -5.78 16.94
N VAL A 180 17.56 -5.44 17.78
CA VAL A 180 17.44 -4.12 18.43
C VAL A 180 18.59 -3.78 19.38
N ASN A 181 19.37 -4.78 19.79
CA ASN A 181 20.56 -4.62 20.65
C ASN A 181 21.83 -4.28 19.87
N HIS A 182 21.75 -4.22 18.52
CA HIS A 182 22.89 -3.80 17.73
C HIS A 182 23.31 -2.37 18.11
N PRO A 183 24.61 -2.10 18.37
CA PRO A 183 25.08 -0.80 18.85
C PRO A 183 24.69 0.40 17.98
N THR A 184 24.51 0.16 16.67
CA THR A 184 24.11 1.20 15.70
C THR A 184 22.75 1.81 15.99
N PHE A 185 21.88 1.11 16.70
CA PHE A 185 20.53 1.62 16.99
C PHE A 185 20.47 2.51 18.23
N GLY A 186 21.44 2.41 19.15
CA GLY A 186 21.56 3.33 20.28
C GLY A 186 20.30 3.50 21.12
N GLY A 187 19.50 2.44 21.30
CA GLY A 187 18.26 2.48 22.06
C GLY A 187 17.05 3.10 21.33
N ARG A 188 17.12 3.32 20.02
CA ARG A 188 16.02 3.93 19.24
C ARG A 188 14.89 2.97 18.87
N TRP A 189 14.99 1.67 19.20
CA TRP A 189 13.79 0.84 19.21
C TRP A 189 12.79 1.41 20.21
N ARG A 190 11.56 1.69 19.76
CA ARG A 190 10.55 2.39 20.57
C ARG A 190 10.16 1.64 21.85
N GLY A 191 10.28 0.29 21.84
CA GLY A 191 9.92 -0.55 22.99
C GLY A 191 8.41 -0.75 23.15
N GLY A 192 8.04 -1.61 24.10
CA GLY A 192 6.65 -1.93 24.41
C GLY A 192 5.97 -2.88 23.41
N SER A 193 4.72 -3.27 23.74
CA SER A 193 3.94 -4.27 23.00
C SER A 193 3.56 -3.85 21.57
N ASN A 194 3.53 -2.54 21.30
CA ASN A 194 3.17 -1.97 19.99
C ASN A 194 4.39 -1.74 19.09
N SER A 195 5.53 -2.36 19.37
CA SER A 195 6.79 -2.10 18.65
C SER A 195 7.45 -3.34 18.08
N TRP A 196 6.86 -4.51 18.33
CA TRP A 196 7.31 -5.79 17.80
C TRP A 196 6.14 -6.73 17.56
N PHE A 197 6.19 -7.43 16.42
CA PHE A 197 5.23 -8.49 16.10
C PHE A 197 5.91 -9.63 15.35
N ASP A 198 5.78 -10.84 15.88
CA ASP A 198 6.27 -12.10 15.30
C ASP A 198 5.09 -13.08 15.12
N PRO A 199 4.43 -13.08 13.97
CA PRO A 199 3.33 -14.01 13.69
C PRO A 199 3.79 -15.43 13.35
N ILE A 200 5.10 -15.69 13.23
CA ILE A 200 5.68 -16.98 12.84
C ILE A 200 6.04 -17.78 14.09
N ASN A 201 6.93 -17.26 14.92
CA ASN A 201 7.48 -17.96 16.07
C ASN A 201 6.95 -17.44 17.41
N HIS A 202 6.11 -16.40 17.39
CA HIS A 202 5.45 -15.80 18.55
C HIS A 202 6.42 -15.36 19.67
N GLN A 203 7.64 -14.93 19.28
CA GLN A 203 8.59 -14.41 20.25
C GLN A 203 8.18 -13.01 20.71
N SER A 204 8.24 -12.78 22.01
CA SER A 204 7.82 -11.52 22.62
C SER A 204 8.85 -10.39 22.53
N TYR A 205 10.10 -10.71 22.15
CA TYR A 205 11.21 -9.77 22.04
C TYR A 205 11.81 -9.80 20.63
N PRO A 206 12.17 -8.63 20.07
CA PRO A 206 12.72 -8.56 18.71
C PRO A 206 14.02 -9.34 18.55
N TYR A 207 14.10 -10.07 17.47
CA TYR A 207 15.29 -10.76 17.00
C TYR A 207 15.29 -10.84 15.47
N ASP A 208 16.42 -11.23 14.92
CA ASP A 208 16.59 -11.48 13.49
C ASP A 208 17.48 -12.72 13.34
N ASP A 209 17.01 -13.73 12.65
CA ASP A 209 17.71 -15.00 12.39
C ASP A 209 18.31 -15.08 10.99
N ASN A 210 18.17 -14.03 10.19
CA ASN A 210 18.67 -13.92 8.82
C ASN A 210 19.67 -12.76 8.68
N GLY A 211 19.35 -11.59 9.20
CA GLY A 211 20.15 -10.36 9.16
C GLY A 211 19.67 -9.32 8.15
N HIS A 212 18.80 -9.69 7.21
CA HIS A 212 18.32 -8.79 6.19
C HIS A 212 17.54 -7.61 6.79
N GLY A 213 16.60 -7.87 7.73
CA GLY A 213 15.81 -6.82 8.37
C GLY A 213 16.64 -5.90 9.27
N THR A 214 17.64 -6.44 9.98
CA THR A 214 18.61 -5.62 10.74
C THR A 214 19.40 -4.70 9.81
N HIS A 215 19.80 -5.20 8.63
CA HIS A 215 20.54 -4.43 7.64
C HIS A 215 19.70 -3.31 7.04
N THR A 216 18.48 -3.59 6.62
CA THR A 216 17.57 -2.61 6.01
C THR A 216 17.17 -1.52 7.01
N MET A 217 16.86 -1.90 8.27
CA MET A 217 16.58 -0.93 9.33
C MET A 217 17.82 -0.08 9.66
N GLY A 218 19.02 -0.67 9.60
CA GLY A 218 20.27 0.06 9.78
C GLY A 218 20.46 1.16 8.72
N ILE A 219 20.10 0.91 7.46
CA ILE A 219 20.13 1.93 6.39
C ILE A 219 19.11 3.04 6.63
N ALA A 220 17.92 2.71 7.10
CA ALA A 220 16.91 3.72 7.38
C ALA A 220 17.25 4.59 8.59
N CYS A 221 17.57 3.95 9.75
CA CYS A 221 17.63 4.62 11.06
C CYS A 221 18.93 4.38 11.85
N GLY A 222 19.92 3.64 11.32
CA GLY A 222 21.12 3.28 12.06
C GLY A 222 22.10 4.42 12.24
N GLY A 223 23.06 4.22 13.14
CA GLY A 223 24.18 5.14 13.37
C GLY A 223 23.81 6.42 14.08
N SER A 224 24.64 7.41 13.85
CA SER A 224 24.51 8.78 14.34
C SER A 224 25.09 9.74 13.30
N THR A 225 25.01 11.04 13.54
CA THR A 225 25.65 12.03 12.66
C THR A 225 27.18 11.92 12.63
N ALA A 226 27.79 11.23 13.60
CA ALA A 226 29.24 10.98 13.66
C ALA A 226 29.64 9.60 13.07
N ASP A 227 28.72 8.62 13.06
CA ASP A 227 28.89 7.28 12.50
C ASP A 227 27.68 6.99 11.60
N SER A 228 27.73 7.50 10.39
CA SER A 228 26.58 7.64 9.50
C SER A 228 26.35 6.36 8.69
N ILE A 229 25.61 5.42 9.25
CA ILE A 229 25.12 4.22 8.54
C ILE A 229 23.75 4.47 7.95
N GLY A 230 22.86 5.11 8.69
CA GLY A 230 21.49 5.36 8.32
C GLY A 230 21.20 6.78 7.91
N VAL A 231 20.13 6.94 7.14
CA VAL A 231 19.70 8.24 6.57
C VAL A 231 19.03 9.12 7.63
N ALA A 232 18.25 8.53 8.53
CA ALA A 232 17.50 9.24 9.58
C ALA A 232 17.94 8.79 10.99
N PRO A 233 19.17 9.17 11.43
CA PRO A 233 19.75 8.67 12.69
C PRO A 233 19.04 9.17 13.95
N GLY A 234 18.07 10.07 13.86
CA GLY A 234 17.23 10.55 14.95
C GLY A 234 15.84 9.90 15.01
N ALA A 235 15.46 9.10 13.98
CA ALA A 235 14.19 8.41 13.98
C ALA A 235 14.17 7.25 14.97
N THR A 236 12.99 6.97 15.55
CA THR A 236 12.72 5.73 16.27
C THR A 236 12.18 4.67 15.31
N PHE A 237 12.19 3.40 15.74
CA PHE A 237 11.68 2.35 14.87
C PHE A 237 10.88 1.29 15.62
N VAL A 238 10.06 0.58 14.85
CA VAL A 238 9.31 -0.62 15.19
C VAL A 238 9.57 -1.69 14.14
N ALA A 239 9.38 -2.97 14.46
CA ALA A 239 9.73 -4.03 13.53
C ALA A 239 8.74 -5.19 13.56
N THR A 240 8.63 -5.90 12.44
CA THR A 240 7.90 -7.17 12.36
C THR A 240 8.78 -8.26 11.74
N LYS A 241 8.51 -9.51 12.16
CA LYS A 241 9.13 -10.70 11.58
C LYS A 241 8.16 -11.34 10.61
N ALA A 242 8.20 -10.89 9.36
CA ALA A 242 7.37 -11.42 8.28
C ALA A 242 7.98 -12.63 7.58
N PHE A 243 9.29 -12.85 7.76
CA PHE A 243 10.05 -13.92 7.15
C PHE A 243 10.98 -14.56 8.18
N ASP A 244 11.13 -15.88 8.14
CA ASP A 244 12.11 -16.60 8.93
C ASP A 244 13.14 -17.35 8.06
N ALA A 245 14.18 -17.86 8.70
CA ALA A 245 15.22 -18.64 8.03
C ALA A 245 14.71 -19.97 7.44
N SER A 246 13.54 -20.45 7.86
CA SER A 246 12.90 -21.67 7.34
C SER A 246 12.04 -21.43 6.10
N GLY A 247 11.87 -20.16 5.69
CA GLY A 247 11.08 -19.77 4.53
C GLY A 247 9.58 -19.58 4.80
N ASN A 248 9.19 -19.45 6.07
CA ASN A 248 7.82 -19.06 6.40
C ASN A 248 7.58 -17.58 6.09
N VAL A 249 6.37 -17.27 5.63
CA VAL A 249 5.97 -15.91 5.18
C VAL A 249 4.63 -15.51 5.78
N GLU A 250 4.60 -14.39 6.51
CA GLU A 250 3.42 -13.84 7.19
C GLU A 250 3.29 -12.32 7.01
N VAL A 251 3.46 -11.85 5.79
CA VAL A 251 3.38 -10.41 5.43
C VAL A 251 1.99 -9.84 5.71
N ASP A 252 0.92 -10.57 5.35
CA ASP A 252 -0.47 -10.12 5.57
C ASP A 252 -0.75 -9.87 7.05
N ALA A 253 -0.27 -10.76 7.91
CA ALA A 253 -0.42 -10.62 9.37
C ALA A 253 0.33 -9.39 9.90
N CYS A 254 1.54 -9.13 9.38
CA CYS A 254 2.32 -7.94 9.75
C CYS A 254 1.64 -6.65 9.29
N MET A 255 1.13 -6.60 8.07
CA MET A 255 0.39 -5.45 7.55
C MET A 255 -0.89 -5.18 8.36
N GLN A 256 -1.65 -6.23 8.66
CA GLN A 256 -2.85 -6.12 9.48
C GLN A 256 -2.53 -5.66 10.91
N TRP A 257 -1.42 -6.13 11.49
CA TRP A 257 -0.98 -5.69 12.81
C TRP A 257 -0.65 -4.19 12.81
N TYR A 258 0.11 -3.69 11.84
CA TYR A 258 0.39 -2.25 11.72
C TYR A 258 -0.90 -1.42 11.59
N ALA A 259 -1.85 -1.86 10.77
CA ALA A 259 -3.14 -1.20 10.64
C ALA A 259 -3.93 -1.16 11.96
N GLY A 260 -3.77 -2.18 12.80
CA GLY A 260 -4.45 -2.31 14.08
C GLY A 260 -3.88 -1.47 15.22
N LEU A 261 -2.72 -0.83 15.03
CA LEU A 261 -2.01 -0.10 16.11
C LEU A 261 -2.62 1.28 16.45
N GLY A 262 -3.51 1.83 15.61
CA GLY A 262 -4.06 3.17 15.82
C GLY A 262 -2.97 4.24 15.85
N SER A 263 -3.03 5.13 16.81
CA SER A 263 -2.03 6.20 17.00
C SER A 263 -0.61 5.70 17.30
N ALA A 264 -0.45 4.42 17.61
CA ALA A 264 0.87 3.81 17.80
C ALA A 264 1.47 3.23 16.51
N ALA A 265 0.81 3.35 15.36
CA ALA A 265 1.36 2.90 14.09
C ALA A 265 2.62 3.68 13.70
N PRO A 266 3.53 3.08 12.89
CA PRO A 266 4.64 3.83 12.34
C PRO A 266 4.16 4.85 11.30
N ASN A 267 4.90 5.92 11.12
CA ASN A 267 4.65 6.89 10.05
C ASN A 267 4.98 6.31 8.68
N ILE A 268 6.01 5.47 8.60
CA ILE A 268 6.55 4.91 7.37
C ILE A 268 6.79 3.41 7.55
N ILE A 269 6.45 2.60 6.54
CA ILE A 269 6.88 1.20 6.44
C ILE A 269 7.85 1.05 5.28
N SER A 270 9.07 0.57 5.57
CA SER A 270 10.05 0.16 4.58
C SER A 270 9.86 -1.31 4.22
N ASN A 271 9.65 -1.60 2.93
CA ASN A 271 9.37 -2.93 2.40
C ASN A 271 10.49 -3.34 1.43
N SER A 272 11.48 -4.04 1.96
CA SER A 272 12.63 -4.53 1.17
C SER A 272 12.39 -5.93 0.62
N TRP A 273 11.18 -6.18 0.13
CA TRP A 273 10.72 -7.44 -0.45
C TRP A 273 9.77 -7.18 -1.62
N GLY A 274 9.51 -8.22 -2.39
CA GLY A 274 8.55 -8.20 -3.49
C GLY A 274 8.37 -9.59 -4.08
N VAL A 275 7.40 -9.74 -4.97
CA VAL A 275 7.08 -10.96 -5.67
C VAL A 275 7.18 -10.71 -7.17
N ILE A 276 7.82 -11.61 -7.88
CA ILE A 276 7.88 -11.57 -9.36
C ILE A 276 6.50 -11.98 -9.90
N GLY A 277 6.03 -11.29 -10.94
CA GLY A 277 4.74 -11.56 -11.56
C GLY A 277 3.73 -10.44 -11.37
N ASN A 278 2.47 -10.76 -11.68
CA ASN A 278 1.36 -9.81 -11.67
C ASN A 278 0.27 -10.35 -10.75
N SER A 279 0.11 -9.79 -9.56
CA SER A 279 -0.99 -10.10 -8.68
C SER A 279 -1.49 -8.84 -7.98
N THR A 280 -2.77 -8.76 -7.76
CA THR A 280 -3.41 -7.70 -6.96
C THR A 280 -3.52 -8.06 -5.49
N HIS A 281 -2.86 -9.13 -5.05
CA HIS A 281 -2.95 -9.64 -3.68
C HIS A 281 -2.77 -8.55 -2.62
N TYR A 282 -1.71 -7.75 -2.73
CA TYR A 282 -1.43 -6.69 -1.75
C TYR A 282 -2.14 -5.36 -2.04
N TRP A 283 -2.94 -5.26 -3.12
CA TRP A 283 -3.52 -3.99 -3.56
C TRP A 283 -4.39 -3.35 -2.47
N GLN A 284 -5.41 -4.07 -2.02
CA GLN A 284 -6.37 -3.52 -1.05
C GLN A 284 -5.73 -3.29 0.33
N ILE A 285 -4.88 -4.23 0.80
CA ILE A 285 -4.24 -4.11 2.09
C ILE A 285 -3.30 -2.90 2.15
N THR A 286 -2.49 -2.70 1.10
CA THR A 286 -1.57 -1.56 1.04
C THR A 286 -2.30 -0.23 0.85
N ARG A 287 -3.42 -0.25 0.12
CA ARG A 287 -4.29 0.91 -0.02
C ARG A 287 -4.94 1.31 1.30
N ASN A 288 -5.43 0.34 2.06
CA ASN A 288 -6.00 0.60 3.38
C ASN A 288 -4.95 1.17 4.35
N LEU A 289 -3.71 0.69 4.32
CA LEU A 289 -2.61 1.28 5.10
C LEU A 289 -2.35 2.75 4.73
N GLN A 290 -2.38 3.10 3.44
CA GLN A 290 -2.25 4.49 3.00
C GLN A 290 -3.40 5.38 3.47
N ILE A 291 -4.64 4.91 3.35
CA ILE A 291 -5.81 5.67 3.83
C ILE A 291 -5.74 5.88 5.34
N LEU A 292 -5.21 4.90 6.07
CA LEU A 292 -4.91 5.02 7.50
C LEU A 292 -3.73 5.96 7.79
N GLY A 293 -3.04 6.52 6.81
CA GLY A 293 -1.95 7.48 6.98
C GLY A 293 -0.58 6.85 7.21
N ILE A 294 -0.39 5.57 6.87
CA ILE A 294 0.91 4.91 6.91
C ILE A 294 1.55 4.97 5.51
N HIS A 295 2.62 5.74 5.38
CA HIS A 295 3.39 5.83 4.15
C HIS A 295 4.18 4.55 3.88
N GLN A 296 4.33 4.16 2.61
CA GLN A 296 4.99 2.91 2.25
C GLN A 296 5.98 3.11 1.10
N VAL A 297 7.10 2.41 1.18
CA VAL A 297 8.11 2.36 0.12
C VAL A 297 8.53 0.91 -0.13
N TYR A 298 8.78 0.55 -1.39
CA TYR A 298 9.05 -0.83 -1.81
C TYR A 298 10.31 -0.95 -2.67
N ALA A 299 11.06 -2.02 -2.45
CA ALA A 299 12.13 -2.42 -3.35
C ALA A 299 11.56 -2.87 -4.70
N ASN A 300 12.13 -2.38 -5.81
CA ASN A 300 11.64 -2.64 -7.17
C ASN A 300 11.85 -4.07 -7.66
N GLY A 301 12.72 -4.84 -6.99
CA GLY A 301 13.12 -6.20 -7.34
C GLY A 301 14.52 -6.28 -7.96
N ASN A 302 15.03 -7.51 -8.05
CA ASN A 302 16.41 -7.82 -8.46
C ASN A 302 16.47 -8.73 -9.70
N SER A 303 15.47 -8.64 -10.58
CA SER A 303 15.31 -9.49 -11.76
C SER A 303 15.71 -8.80 -13.07
N GLY A 304 16.48 -7.69 -12.99
CA GLY A 304 17.06 -7.04 -14.17
C GLY A 304 18.07 -7.93 -14.90
N PRO A 305 18.54 -7.54 -16.09
CA PRO A 305 18.39 -6.21 -16.70
C PRO A 305 17.19 -6.06 -17.64
N ASP A 306 16.37 -7.08 -17.80
CA ASP A 306 15.30 -7.07 -18.79
C ASP A 306 14.16 -6.10 -18.42
N SER A 307 13.42 -5.65 -19.44
CA SER A 307 12.25 -4.80 -19.31
C SER A 307 11.07 -5.58 -18.70
N GLY A 308 10.22 -4.88 -17.92
CA GLY A 308 9.02 -5.50 -17.34
C GLY A 308 9.29 -6.45 -16.17
N THR A 309 10.44 -6.32 -15.52
CA THR A 309 10.88 -7.21 -14.41
C THR A 309 10.54 -6.68 -13.02
N VAL A 310 9.86 -5.53 -12.92
CA VAL A 310 9.41 -5.00 -11.63
C VAL A 310 8.43 -5.94 -10.96
N GLY A 311 8.70 -6.26 -9.68
CA GLY A 311 7.81 -7.08 -8.85
C GLY A 311 6.71 -6.28 -8.16
N TYR A 312 5.66 -6.96 -7.70
CA TYR A 312 4.65 -6.33 -6.85
C TYR A 312 5.02 -6.49 -5.36
N PRO A 313 4.62 -5.57 -4.47
CA PRO A 313 3.78 -4.38 -4.65
C PRO A 313 4.46 -3.14 -5.25
N ALA A 314 5.79 -3.12 -5.48
CA ALA A 314 6.49 -1.96 -6.05
C ALA A 314 5.90 -1.49 -7.39
N SER A 315 5.41 -2.44 -8.20
CA SER A 315 4.78 -2.19 -9.50
C SER A 315 3.41 -1.50 -9.42
N TYR A 316 2.77 -1.46 -8.24
CA TYR A 316 1.47 -0.78 -8.12
C TYR A 316 1.61 0.73 -8.32
N PRO A 317 0.66 1.37 -9.02
CA PRO A 317 0.73 2.81 -9.32
C PRO A 317 0.79 3.69 -8.08
N HIS A 318 0.16 3.27 -6.99
CA HIS A 318 0.06 4.00 -5.72
C HIS A 318 1.24 3.77 -4.76
N HIS A 319 2.33 3.13 -5.20
CA HIS A 319 3.51 2.90 -4.39
C HIS A 319 4.74 3.60 -4.95
N ILE A 320 5.69 3.85 -4.06
CA ILE A 320 7.03 4.29 -4.41
C ILE A 320 7.90 3.04 -4.58
N GLY A 321 8.17 2.67 -5.84
CA GLY A 321 9.08 1.59 -6.21
C GLY A 321 10.50 2.13 -6.42
N VAL A 322 11.48 1.55 -5.73
CA VAL A 322 12.85 2.05 -5.69
C VAL A 322 13.83 1.10 -6.39
N GLY A 323 14.46 1.57 -7.45
CA GLY A 323 15.55 0.87 -8.14
C GLY A 323 16.92 1.08 -7.50
N GLY A 324 17.90 0.24 -7.88
CA GLY A 324 19.25 0.26 -7.29
C GLY A 324 20.31 0.87 -8.20
N THR A 325 21.11 1.81 -7.67
CA THR A 325 22.29 2.36 -8.36
C THR A 325 23.59 1.88 -7.73
N THR A 326 24.65 1.95 -8.53
CA THR A 326 26.04 1.70 -8.14
C THR A 326 26.66 2.93 -7.47
N THR A 327 27.92 2.81 -7.02
CA THR A 327 28.70 3.91 -6.46
C THR A 327 28.99 5.04 -7.47
N SER A 328 28.89 4.78 -8.77
CA SER A 328 29.04 5.75 -9.86
C SER A 328 27.71 6.26 -10.44
N ASP A 329 26.59 6.03 -9.74
CA ASP A 329 25.23 6.39 -10.16
C ASP A 329 24.76 5.68 -11.44
N THR A 330 25.45 4.65 -11.91
CA THR A 330 24.94 3.79 -12.98
C THR A 330 23.89 2.84 -12.41
N LEU A 331 22.91 2.45 -13.23
CA LEU A 331 21.90 1.48 -12.83
C LEU A 331 22.57 0.12 -12.59
N ALA A 332 22.31 -0.50 -11.45
CA ALA A 332 22.78 -1.85 -11.18
C ALA A 332 22.13 -2.85 -12.15
N SER A 333 22.92 -3.78 -12.70
CA SER A 333 22.43 -4.71 -13.73
C SER A 333 21.25 -5.57 -13.25
N TRP A 334 21.25 -5.95 -12.00
CA TRP A 334 20.20 -6.73 -11.37
C TRP A 334 18.95 -5.90 -11.00
N SER A 335 19.01 -4.56 -10.98
CA SER A 335 17.83 -3.75 -10.63
C SER A 335 16.70 -3.98 -11.62
N SER A 336 15.54 -4.42 -11.12
CA SER A 336 14.33 -4.61 -11.93
C SER A 336 13.88 -3.31 -12.59
N ARG A 337 13.27 -3.44 -13.77
CA ARG A 337 12.89 -2.33 -14.65
C ARG A 337 11.42 -2.39 -15.01
N GLY A 338 10.83 -1.22 -15.27
CA GLY A 338 9.50 -1.13 -15.86
C GLY A 338 9.42 -1.66 -17.28
N PRO A 339 8.23 -1.58 -17.90
CA PRO A 339 7.02 -0.95 -17.39
C PRO A 339 6.30 -1.78 -16.33
N SER A 340 5.46 -1.09 -15.52
CA SER A 340 4.51 -1.78 -14.64
C SER A 340 3.44 -2.49 -15.49
N PRO A 341 3.02 -3.70 -15.12
CA PRO A 341 1.95 -4.43 -15.81
C PRO A 341 0.54 -3.86 -15.54
N TYR A 342 0.37 -3.02 -14.51
CA TYR A 342 -0.94 -2.61 -14.00
C TYR A 342 -1.53 -1.36 -14.66
N PHE A 343 -0.97 -0.88 -15.74
CA PHE A 343 -1.52 0.26 -16.46
C PHE A 343 -2.78 -0.13 -17.26
N GLY A 344 -3.88 0.60 -17.09
CA GLY A 344 -5.13 0.44 -17.83
C GLY A 344 -6.05 -0.69 -17.38
N ALA A 345 -5.59 -1.65 -16.56
CA ALA A 345 -6.44 -2.74 -16.09
C ALA A 345 -7.28 -2.37 -14.85
N ILE A 346 -6.92 -1.30 -14.14
CA ILE A 346 -7.52 -0.91 -12.85
C ILE A 346 -8.23 0.44 -12.92
N GLU A 347 -8.16 1.14 -14.05
CA GLU A 347 -8.92 2.38 -14.29
C GLU A 347 -10.44 2.21 -14.20
N SER A 348 -10.94 0.97 -14.28
CA SER A 348 -12.37 0.66 -14.21
C SER A 348 -12.93 0.55 -12.77
N SER A 349 -12.09 0.48 -11.75
CA SER A 349 -12.56 0.59 -10.37
C SER A 349 -12.73 2.08 -10.04
N ALA A 350 -13.96 2.55 -9.99
CA ALA A 350 -14.39 3.94 -9.86
C ALA A 350 -13.85 4.71 -8.63
N ASN A 351 -13.02 4.09 -7.80
CA ASN A 351 -12.47 4.63 -6.56
C ASN A 351 -11.00 5.03 -6.64
N TYR A 352 -10.36 4.96 -7.82
CA TYR A 352 -8.93 5.19 -7.99
C TYR A 352 -8.67 6.47 -8.78
N LEU A 353 -8.92 7.60 -8.15
CA LEU A 353 -8.60 8.92 -8.73
C LEU A 353 -7.51 9.60 -7.91
N ASP A 354 -6.28 9.13 -8.06
CA ASP A 354 -5.13 10.01 -7.93
C ASP A 354 -4.50 10.19 -9.32
N PRO A 355 -4.82 11.29 -10.03
CA PRO A 355 -4.44 11.49 -11.42
C PRO A 355 -2.92 11.61 -11.64
N VAL A 356 -2.15 11.86 -10.60
CA VAL A 356 -0.70 12.03 -10.69
C VAL A 356 0.02 10.68 -10.76
N TRP A 357 -0.49 9.65 -10.07
CA TRP A 357 0.12 8.34 -9.97
C TRP A 357 -0.31 7.38 -11.08
N ALA A 358 -1.57 7.45 -11.49
CA ALA A 358 -2.18 6.49 -12.40
C ALA A 358 -1.74 6.66 -13.86
N SER A 359 -1.16 7.78 -14.27
CA SER A 359 -0.89 8.09 -15.67
C SER A 359 0.38 7.46 -16.24
N SER A 360 1.16 6.72 -15.44
CA SER A 360 2.47 6.25 -15.88
C SER A 360 2.73 4.78 -15.53
N ARG A 361 2.97 3.95 -16.53
CA ARG A 361 3.55 2.60 -16.38
C ARG A 361 4.99 2.61 -15.89
N ARG A 362 5.57 3.76 -15.60
CA ARG A 362 6.98 3.85 -15.26
C ARG A 362 7.25 3.29 -13.88
N LYS A 363 8.18 2.37 -13.83
CA LYS A 363 8.81 1.86 -12.62
C LYS A 363 10.29 1.57 -12.95
N PRO A 364 11.17 1.81 -12.01
CA PRO A 364 10.95 2.38 -10.67
C PRO A 364 10.41 3.81 -10.72
N ASP A 365 9.92 4.35 -9.59
CA ASP A 365 9.62 5.79 -9.49
C ASP A 365 10.92 6.61 -9.40
N LEU A 366 11.87 6.09 -8.65
CA LEU A 366 13.23 6.67 -8.54
C LEU A 366 14.24 5.57 -8.18
N THR A 367 15.49 5.92 -8.17
CA THR A 367 16.58 5.03 -7.75
C THR A 367 17.32 5.57 -6.52
N ALA A 368 17.97 4.67 -5.78
CA ALA A 368 18.83 5.01 -4.65
C ALA A 368 20.05 4.08 -4.60
N PRO A 369 21.08 4.38 -3.79
CA PRO A 369 22.24 3.51 -3.61
C PRO A 369 21.82 2.08 -3.25
N GLY A 370 22.27 1.09 -4.04
CA GLY A 370 21.92 -0.32 -3.86
C GLY A 370 23.11 -1.27 -3.95
N LEU A 371 24.26 -0.81 -4.45
CA LEU A 371 25.45 -1.64 -4.62
C LEU A 371 26.46 -1.36 -3.49
N ASN A 372 26.98 -2.42 -2.85
CA ASN A 372 28.01 -2.31 -1.81
C ASN A 372 27.63 -1.37 -0.66
N VAL A 373 26.40 -1.51 -0.16
CA VAL A 373 25.90 -0.74 0.97
C VAL A 373 26.24 -1.46 2.27
N ARG A 374 27.01 -0.80 3.14
CA ARG A 374 27.35 -1.29 4.47
C ARG A 374 26.26 -0.94 5.48
N SER A 375 25.86 -1.90 6.29
CA SER A 375 24.92 -1.67 7.39
C SER A 375 25.04 -2.73 8.49
N ALA A 376 24.22 -2.60 9.53
CA ALA A 376 24.14 -3.49 10.69
C ALA A 376 23.81 -4.94 10.29
N TRP A 377 24.21 -5.90 11.10
CA TRP A 377 23.90 -7.31 10.93
C TRP A 377 23.41 -7.93 12.24
N TYR A 378 22.70 -9.05 12.18
CA TYR A 378 22.05 -9.65 13.35
C TYR A 378 23.03 -10.09 14.45
N ASP A 379 24.30 -10.38 14.12
CA ASP A 379 25.35 -10.80 15.06
C ASP A 379 26.14 -9.62 15.65
N THR A 380 25.58 -8.41 15.63
CA THR A 380 26.22 -7.15 16.05
C THR A 380 27.42 -6.70 15.21
N THR A 381 27.66 -7.37 14.09
CA THR A 381 28.68 -6.95 13.10
C THR A 381 28.05 -6.11 11.99
N TYR A 382 28.83 -5.76 11.00
CA TYR A 382 28.39 -5.06 9.81
C TYR A 382 28.59 -5.91 8.57
N ARG A 383 27.71 -5.75 7.59
CA ARG A 383 27.80 -6.41 6.30
C ARG A 383 27.64 -5.43 5.16
N VAL A 384 28.31 -5.70 4.05
CA VAL A 384 28.15 -4.98 2.79
C VAL A 384 27.28 -5.84 1.87
N LEU A 385 26.10 -5.33 1.52
CA LEU A 385 25.14 -6.03 0.65
C LEU A 385 24.84 -5.20 -0.60
N SER A 386 24.27 -5.88 -1.62
CA SER A 386 23.95 -5.28 -2.91
C SER A 386 22.60 -5.79 -3.40
N SER A 387 21.55 -4.94 -3.36
CA SER A 387 20.22 -5.22 -3.92
C SER A 387 19.33 -3.98 -3.84
N THR A 388 18.16 -4.00 -4.48
CA THR A 388 17.12 -2.97 -4.28
C THR A 388 16.57 -2.94 -2.85
N SER A 389 16.73 -4.03 -2.09
CA SER A 389 16.45 -4.07 -0.65
C SER A 389 17.28 -3.06 0.14
N MET A 390 18.46 -2.68 -0.35
CA MET A 390 19.29 -1.63 0.24
C MET A 390 18.87 -0.26 -0.23
N SER A 391 18.25 -0.15 -1.41
CA SER A 391 17.81 1.12 -1.97
C SER A 391 16.53 1.66 -1.31
N ALA A 392 15.53 0.82 -1.09
CA ALA A 392 14.25 1.22 -0.50
C ALA A 392 14.39 1.90 0.88
N PRO A 393 15.18 1.40 1.84
CA PRO A 393 15.33 2.03 3.15
C PRO A 393 16.03 3.41 3.10
N HIS A 394 16.80 3.74 2.05
CA HIS A 394 17.28 5.11 1.87
C HIS A 394 16.11 6.07 1.66
N VAL A 395 15.13 5.68 0.84
CA VAL A 395 13.93 6.49 0.60
C VAL A 395 13.10 6.59 1.88
N ALA A 396 12.91 5.49 2.62
CA ALA A 396 12.21 5.52 3.92
C ALA A 396 12.87 6.51 4.90
N GLY A 397 14.20 6.52 4.97
CA GLY A 397 14.94 7.48 5.78
C GLY A 397 14.75 8.93 5.32
N VAL A 398 14.77 9.20 4.01
CA VAL A 398 14.52 10.56 3.49
C VAL A 398 13.08 10.99 3.77
N MET A 399 12.11 10.10 3.64
CA MET A 399 10.73 10.38 4.04
C MET A 399 10.64 10.75 5.54
N ALA A 400 11.42 10.08 6.41
CA ALA A 400 11.48 10.44 7.83
C ALA A 400 12.06 11.85 8.07
N LEU A 401 13.07 12.25 7.31
CA LEU A 401 13.61 13.62 7.35
C LEU A 401 12.57 14.66 6.87
N MET A 402 11.82 14.33 5.81
CA MET A 402 10.76 15.20 5.28
C MET A 402 9.59 15.34 6.27
N LEU A 403 9.17 14.24 6.89
CA LEU A 403 8.07 14.22 7.86
C LEU A 403 8.46 14.88 9.21
N GLU A 404 9.74 14.87 9.61
CA GLU A 404 10.20 15.71 10.75
C GLU A 404 9.96 17.19 10.46
N LYS A 405 10.18 17.64 9.21
CA LYS A 405 9.93 19.03 8.79
C LYS A 405 8.44 19.33 8.64
N ASN A 406 7.68 18.41 8.06
CA ASN A 406 6.23 18.54 7.87
C ASN A 406 5.52 17.19 8.04
N PRO A 407 4.95 16.91 9.23
CA PRO A 407 4.27 15.64 9.51
C PRO A 407 2.93 15.46 8.77
N ASN A 408 2.42 16.51 8.11
CA ASN A 408 1.14 16.48 7.41
C ASN A 408 1.26 16.19 5.91
N LEU A 409 2.44 15.81 5.42
CA LEU A 409 2.60 15.45 4.01
C LEU A 409 1.75 14.24 3.66
N THR A 410 1.03 14.33 2.54
CA THR A 410 0.31 13.21 1.95
C THR A 410 1.23 12.36 1.04
N ASP A 411 0.84 11.11 0.73
CA ASP A 411 1.59 10.27 -0.20
C ASP A 411 1.83 10.93 -1.56
N PRO A 412 0.83 11.58 -2.21
CA PRO A 412 1.07 12.34 -3.44
C PRO A 412 2.12 13.44 -3.30
N GLN A 413 2.10 14.19 -2.20
CA GLN A 413 3.08 15.26 -1.96
C GLN A 413 4.47 14.70 -1.74
N ILE A 414 4.61 13.63 -0.96
CA ILE A 414 5.89 12.93 -0.75
C ILE A 414 6.42 12.45 -2.10
N TRP A 415 5.61 11.75 -2.90
CA TRP A 415 6.00 11.27 -4.22
C TRP A 415 6.43 12.43 -5.13
N GLN A 416 5.64 13.50 -5.20
CA GLN A 416 5.96 14.66 -6.03
C GLN A 416 7.28 15.32 -5.63
N ILE A 417 7.51 15.52 -4.33
CA ILE A 417 8.75 16.12 -3.83
C ILE A 417 9.93 15.20 -4.17
N LEU A 418 9.85 13.91 -3.83
CA LEU A 418 10.93 12.96 -4.10
C LEU A 418 11.28 12.90 -5.58
N THR A 419 10.28 12.80 -6.46
CA THR A 419 10.51 12.63 -7.90
C THR A 419 10.99 13.93 -8.57
N SER A 420 10.47 15.08 -8.19
CA SER A 420 10.89 16.38 -8.76
C SER A 420 12.27 16.85 -8.30
N THR A 421 12.82 16.25 -7.25
CA THR A 421 14.12 16.63 -6.66
C THR A 421 15.24 15.62 -6.92
N CYS A 422 14.99 14.58 -7.68
CA CYS A 422 16.00 13.60 -8.08
C CYS A 422 17.18 14.24 -8.83
N ASP A 423 18.34 13.63 -8.68
CA ASP A 423 19.48 13.92 -9.56
C ASP A 423 19.36 13.11 -10.86
N THR A 424 19.65 13.76 -11.98
CA THR A 424 19.63 13.17 -13.32
C THR A 424 21.03 13.20 -13.94
N PHE A 425 21.34 12.25 -14.81
CA PHE A 425 22.66 12.07 -15.41
C PHE A 425 22.54 11.92 -16.93
N SER A 426 23.49 12.49 -17.67
CA SER A 426 23.47 12.45 -19.15
C SER A 426 23.49 11.02 -19.71
N TRP A 427 24.13 10.08 -19.02
CA TRP A 427 24.17 8.66 -19.42
C TRP A 427 22.91 7.87 -19.06
N GLY A 428 22.01 8.41 -18.24
CA GLY A 428 20.76 7.76 -17.84
C GLY A 428 19.65 7.85 -18.88
N GLY A 429 19.86 8.62 -19.96
CA GLY A 429 18.87 8.89 -20.98
C GLY A 429 17.89 10.00 -20.60
N PRO A 430 16.82 10.22 -21.38
CA PRO A 430 15.79 11.17 -21.00
C PRO A 430 15.03 10.70 -19.76
N TYR A 431 14.76 11.61 -18.85
CA TYR A 431 14.00 11.35 -17.63
C TYR A 431 12.57 11.93 -17.74
N PRO A 432 11.55 11.29 -17.11
CA PRO A 432 11.61 9.99 -16.43
C PRO A 432 11.61 8.80 -17.42
N ASN A 433 12.20 7.66 -17.03
CA ASN A 433 12.28 6.46 -17.86
C ASN A 433 12.10 5.16 -17.05
N GLN A 434 12.08 4.00 -17.73
CA GLN A 434 11.83 2.67 -17.15
C GLN A 434 13.02 2.09 -16.36
N ASN A 435 14.18 2.73 -16.41
CA ASN A 435 15.41 2.30 -15.77
C ASN A 435 15.64 3.03 -14.44
N TYR A 436 15.57 4.36 -14.48
CA TYR A 436 15.89 5.23 -13.34
C TYR A 436 14.65 5.90 -12.72
N GLY A 437 13.47 5.75 -13.33
CA GLY A 437 12.32 6.56 -12.98
C GLY A 437 12.61 8.04 -13.22
N TRP A 438 12.44 8.85 -12.19
CA TRP A 438 12.72 10.30 -12.23
C TRP A 438 14.20 10.64 -11.94
N GLY A 439 15.01 9.66 -11.59
CA GLY A 439 16.44 9.83 -11.32
C GLY A 439 16.86 9.22 -9.99
N ARG A 440 18.03 9.60 -9.51
CA ARG A 440 18.54 9.14 -8.21
C ARG A 440 18.11 10.08 -7.08
N LEU A 441 17.71 9.50 -5.95
CA LEU A 441 17.33 10.17 -4.71
C LEU A 441 18.34 11.23 -4.29
N ASN A 442 17.84 12.44 -3.93
CA ASN A 442 18.63 13.50 -3.32
C ASN A 442 17.92 14.00 -2.05
N ALA A 443 18.40 13.59 -0.88
CA ALA A 443 17.81 13.89 0.41
C ALA A 443 17.80 15.41 0.70
N TYR A 444 18.89 16.10 0.40
CA TYR A 444 19.00 17.52 0.67
C TYR A 444 17.96 18.34 -0.11
N ARG A 445 17.85 18.09 -1.41
CA ARG A 445 16.88 18.77 -2.26
C ARG A 445 15.44 18.42 -1.88
N ALA A 446 15.17 17.17 -1.52
CA ALA A 446 13.85 16.73 -1.09
C ALA A 446 13.41 17.43 0.21
N VAL A 447 14.27 17.45 1.24
CA VAL A 447 13.95 18.13 2.50
C VAL A 447 13.89 19.64 2.31
N LEU A 448 14.76 20.23 1.48
CA LEU A 448 14.70 21.66 1.17
C LEU A 448 13.37 22.04 0.51
N ALA A 449 12.89 21.25 -0.45
CA ALA A 449 11.64 21.44 -1.18
C ALA A 449 10.38 21.10 -0.35
N THR A 450 10.52 20.39 0.76
CA THR A 450 9.41 20.10 1.68
C THR A 450 8.92 21.42 2.30
N PRO A 451 7.61 21.76 2.19
CA PRO A 451 7.06 22.96 2.82
C PRO A 451 7.11 22.82 4.36
N PRO A 452 7.31 23.91 5.12
CA PRO A 452 7.23 23.86 6.58
C PRO A 452 5.82 23.52 7.04
N SER A 453 5.67 22.88 8.21
CA SER A 453 4.37 22.66 8.83
C SER A 453 3.70 23.98 9.19
N GLY A 454 2.40 24.11 8.86
CA GLY A 454 1.60 25.33 9.15
C GLY A 454 1.61 26.40 8.06
N VAL A 455 2.23 26.15 6.91
CA VAL A 455 1.95 26.94 5.69
C VAL A 455 0.64 26.41 5.11
N ASP A 456 -0.40 27.25 5.08
CA ASP A 456 -1.65 26.94 4.41
C ASP A 456 -1.35 26.47 2.98
N GLU A 457 -1.73 25.24 2.65
CA GLU A 457 -1.51 24.62 1.34
C GLU A 457 -2.21 25.35 0.18
N GLU A 458 -2.90 26.42 0.45
CA GLU A 458 -3.59 27.21 -0.57
C GLU A 458 -2.65 27.81 -1.62
N ALA A 459 -1.40 28.06 -1.25
CA ALA A 459 -0.41 28.65 -2.15
C ALA A 459 0.45 27.63 -2.94
N ALA A 460 0.49 26.34 -2.55
CA ALA A 460 1.33 25.31 -3.19
C ALA A 460 0.55 24.36 -4.13
N ARG A 461 -0.75 24.53 -4.23
CA ARG A 461 -1.58 23.75 -5.14
C ARG A 461 -1.48 24.32 -6.55
N SER A 462 -0.65 23.72 -7.39
CA SER A 462 -0.97 23.65 -8.83
C SER A 462 -2.43 23.19 -8.98
N PRO A 463 -3.17 23.65 -9.97
CA PRO A 463 -4.59 23.36 -10.08
C PRO A 463 -4.85 21.90 -10.44
N VAL A 464 -4.68 20.99 -9.46
CA VAL A 464 -5.42 19.74 -9.47
C VAL A 464 -6.87 20.16 -9.21
N SER A 465 -7.72 19.96 -10.19
CA SER A 465 -9.11 20.39 -10.21
C SER A 465 -9.75 20.12 -8.84
N ARG A 466 -9.92 21.17 -8.02
CA ARG A 466 -10.85 21.14 -6.90
C ARG A 466 -12.16 20.62 -7.48
N LEU A 467 -12.73 19.58 -6.88
CA LEU A 467 -14.16 19.39 -7.07
C LEU A 467 -14.78 20.73 -6.67
N PRO A 468 -15.48 21.40 -7.54
CA PRO A 468 -15.83 22.81 -7.37
C PRO A 468 -16.84 23.04 -6.24
N PHE A 469 -17.28 21.96 -5.59
CA PHE A 469 -18.15 21.98 -4.43
C PHE A 469 -17.95 20.75 -3.56
N SER A 470 -18.23 20.86 -2.27
CA SER A 470 -18.34 19.75 -1.31
C SER A 470 -19.80 19.58 -0.89
N VAL A 471 -20.15 18.43 -0.33
CA VAL A 471 -21.49 18.15 0.17
C VAL A 471 -21.43 17.81 1.65
N ARG A 472 -22.42 18.29 2.43
CA ARG A 472 -22.49 18.01 3.88
C ARG A 472 -23.95 17.90 4.34
N PRO A 473 -24.29 16.91 5.19
CA PRO A 473 -23.46 15.74 5.54
C PRO A 473 -23.37 14.72 4.39
N ASN A 474 -22.32 13.92 4.38
CA ASN A 474 -22.22 12.74 3.53
C ASN A 474 -21.43 11.67 4.31
N PRO A 475 -22.00 10.51 4.67
CA PRO A 475 -23.39 10.09 4.37
C PRO A 475 -24.48 10.97 5.00
N PHE A 476 -25.70 10.90 4.47
CA PHE A 476 -26.84 11.70 4.95
C PHE A 476 -28.07 10.84 5.22
N THR A 477 -28.94 11.29 6.16
CA THR A 477 -30.19 10.59 6.52
C THR A 477 -31.43 11.26 5.96
N SER A 478 -31.46 12.57 5.85
CA SER A 478 -32.64 13.33 5.35
C SER A 478 -32.32 14.02 4.03
N PHE A 479 -31.37 14.90 4.04
CA PHE A 479 -30.86 15.65 2.89
C PHE A 479 -29.42 16.08 3.16
N PHE A 480 -28.71 16.49 2.12
CA PHE A 480 -27.42 17.16 2.21
C PHE A 480 -27.42 18.51 1.53
N ALA A 481 -26.45 19.35 1.85
CA ALA A 481 -26.28 20.67 1.26
C ALA A 481 -24.92 20.78 0.57
N VAL A 482 -24.79 21.76 -0.33
CA VAL A 482 -23.56 22.17 -0.99
C VAL A 482 -23.17 23.54 -0.46
N PRO A 483 -22.33 23.64 0.58
CA PRO A 483 -21.95 24.90 1.20
C PRO A 483 -21.36 25.91 0.19
N GLY A 484 -21.84 27.14 0.21
CA GLY A 484 -21.45 28.21 -0.72
C GLY A 484 -22.13 28.17 -2.09
N HIS A 485 -23.03 27.18 -2.34
CA HIS A 485 -23.79 27.02 -3.58
C HIS A 485 -25.27 26.77 -3.34
N GLU A 486 -25.81 27.29 -2.23
CA GLU A 486 -27.16 27.01 -1.73
C GLU A 486 -28.26 27.41 -2.74
N THR A 487 -28.00 28.41 -3.56
CA THR A 487 -28.96 28.92 -4.58
C THR A 487 -28.83 28.25 -5.93
N GLU A 488 -27.77 27.47 -6.16
CA GLU A 488 -27.52 26.81 -7.42
C GLU A 488 -28.33 25.52 -7.57
N CYS A 489 -28.52 25.07 -8.82
CA CYS A 489 -29.23 23.83 -9.12
C CYS A 489 -28.25 22.66 -9.34
N PHE A 490 -28.58 21.50 -8.77
CA PHE A 490 -27.82 20.27 -8.88
C PHE A 490 -28.72 19.14 -9.38
N SER A 491 -28.23 18.36 -10.31
CA SER A 491 -28.87 17.11 -10.77
C SER A 491 -28.31 15.93 -9.99
N LEU A 492 -29.21 15.05 -9.55
CA LEU A 492 -28.88 13.82 -8.82
C LEU A 492 -29.16 12.60 -9.69
N TYR A 493 -28.24 11.65 -9.70
CA TYR A 493 -28.30 10.42 -10.49
C TYR A 493 -28.16 9.21 -9.58
N ASP A 494 -28.86 8.11 -9.90
CA ASP A 494 -28.66 6.81 -9.27
C ASP A 494 -27.42 6.09 -9.86
N ILE A 495 -27.09 4.92 -9.32
CA ILE A 495 -25.94 4.09 -9.74
C ILE A 495 -26.03 3.63 -11.20
N SER A 496 -27.23 3.64 -11.82
CA SER A 496 -27.41 3.30 -13.24
C SER A 496 -27.19 4.51 -14.17
N GLY A 497 -26.88 5.69 -13.62
CA GLY A 497 -26.76 6.95 -14.36
C GLY A 497 -28.09 7.60 -14.71
N ARG A 498 -29.23 7.09 -14.20
CA ARG A 498 -30.55 7.68 -14.39
C ARG A 498 -30.70 8.89 -13.46
N ARG A 499 -31.13 10.04 -14.00
CA ARG A 499 -31.42 11.22 -13.19
C ARG A 499 -32.65 11.00 -12.31
N VAL A 500 -32.47 11.05 -10.99
CA VAL A 500 -33.55 10.88 -9.99
C VAL A 500 -34.19 12.19 -9.57
N GLY A 501 -33.50 13.34 -9.79
CA GLY A 501 -34.08 14.64 -9.49
C GLY A 501 -33.16 15.81 -9.78
N THR A 502 -33.70 17.02 -9.65
CA THR A 502 -32.95 18.28 -9.66
C THR A 502 -33.33 19.03 -8.40
N TYR A 503 -32.34 19.53 -7.66
CA TYR A 503 -32.50 20.14 -6.34
C TYR A 503 -31.72 21.46 -6.26
N ARG A 504 -32.10 22.32 -5.32
CA ARG A 504 -31.25 23.46 -4.95
C ARG A 504 -30.15 22.98 -3.99
N GLY A 505 -29.01 23.68 -4.00
CA GLY A 505 -27.83 23.28 -3.25
C GLY A 505 -27.99 23.32 -1.72
N ASP A 506 -29.00 23.94 -1.20
CA ASP A 506 -29.35 23.99 0.23
C ASP A 506 -30.04 22.70 0.73
N ARG A 507 -30.69 21.93 -0.17
CA ARG A 507 -31.49 20.76 0.25
C ARG A 507 -31.63 19.69 -0.83
N ILE A 508 -30.65 18.84 -0.93
CA ILE A 508 -30.53 17.81 -1.98
C ILE A 508 -30.83 16.42 -1.39
N GLY A 509 -31.64 15.63 -2.10
CA GLY A 509 -31.86 14.22 -1.79
C GLY A 509 -32.93 13.95 -0.76
N GLU A 510 -33.77 14.89 -0.44
CA GLU A 510 -34.98 14.70 0.41
C GLU A 510 -35.92 13.66 -0.24
N GLY A 511 -36.44 12.74 0.58
CA GLY A 511 -37.39 11.72 0.11
C GLY A 511 -36.77 10.55 -0.65
N LEU A 512 -35.44 10.48 -0.83
CA LEU A 512 -34.77 9.35 -1.46
C LEU A 512 -34.78 8.13 -0.56
N GLN A 513 -34.70 6.95 -1.18
CA GLN A 513 -34.41 5.70 -0.49
C GLN A 513 -32.93 5.58 -0.15
N ALA A 514 -32.58 4.72 0.81
CA ALA A 514 -31.17 4.43 1.12
C ALA A 514 -30.46 3.89 -0.13
N GLY A 515 -29.27 4.41 -0.43
CA GLY A 515 -28.54 4.07 -1.63
C GLY A 515 -27.39 5.03 -1.93
N VAL A 516 -26.67 4.72 -2.99
CA VAL A 516 -25.58 5.54 -3.53
C VAL A 516 -26.11 6.38 -4.69
N TYR A 517 -25.78 7.66 -4.67
CA TYR A 517 -26.17 8.63 -5.68
C TYR A 517 -24.99 9.47 -6.13
N PHE A 518 -25.13 10.15 -7.27
CA PHE A 518 -24.14 11.06 -7.81
C PHE A 518 -24.77 12.43 -8.03
N VAL A 519 -24.17 13.47 -7.44
CA VAL A 519 -24.63 14.85 -7.60
C VAL A 519 -23.72 15.59 -8.57
N ARG A 520 -24.33 16.36 -9.51
CA ARG A 520 -23.64 17.16 -10.50
C ARG A 520 -24.26 18.56 -10.55
N ALA A 521 -23.42 19.60 -10.65
CA ALA A 521 -23.91 20.95 -10.89
C ALA A 521 -24.63 21.03 -12.25
N ALA A 522 -25.75 21.79 -12.31
CA ALA A 522 -26.54 21.93 -13.53
C ALA A 522 -25.79 22.70 -14.63
N LYS A 523 -24.81 23.54 -14.27
CA LYS A 523 -23.98 24.33 -15.19
C LYS A 523 -22.51 23.94 -15.00
N GLY A 524 -21.83 23.56 -16.09
CA GLY A 524 -20.41 23.27 -16.12
C GLY A 524 -20.10 21.79 -16.40
N ASP A 525 -18.90 21.53 -16.90
CA ASP A 525 -18.41 20.21 -17.31
C ASP A 525 -17.69 19.51 -16.12
N GLN A 526 -18.36 19.50 -14.96
CA GLN A 526 -17.78 19.05 -13.71
C GLN A 526 -18.11 17.59 -13.45
N LYS A 527 -17.13 16.84 -12.90
CA LYS A 527 -17.34 15.44 -12.50
C LYS A 527 -18.40 15.35 -11.40
N PRO A 528 -19.30 14.34 -11.46
CA PRO A 528 -20.29 14.13 -10.40
C PRO A 528 -19.62 13.72 -9.09
N LEU A 529 -20.15 14.23 -7.98
CA LEU A 529 -19.71 13.87 -6.62
C LEU A 529 -20.61 12.75 -6.09
N ARG A 530 -20.02 11.70 -5.53
CA ARG A 530 -20.75 10.60 -4.90
C ARG A 530 -21.32 11.00 -3.55
N VAL A 531 -22.57 10.66 -3.28
CA VAL A 531 -23.25 10.85 -2.00
C VAL A 531 -23.96 9.56 -1.57
N VAL A 532 -24.04 9.33 -0.27
CA VAL A 532 -24.62 8.09 0.28
C VAL A 532 -25.78 8.44 1.19
N LYS A 533 -26.99 7.98 0.83
CA LYS A 533 -28.19 8.03 1.65
C LYS A 533 -28.19 6.81 2.57
N VAL A 534 -28.17 7.01 3.86
CA VAL A 534 -28.37 5.97 4.87
C VAL A 534 -29.80 6.02 5.41
N ARG A 535 -30.24 4.94 6.05
CA ARG A 535 -31.61 4.82 6.62
C ARG A 535 -31.86 5.81 7.73
#